data_2d35b18124dd0a3a449c77cc64581db6
#
_entry.id   2d35b18124dd0a3a449c77cc64581db6
#
_cell.length_a   1.000
_cell.length_b   1.000
_cell.length_c   1.000
_cell.angle_alpha   90.00
_cell.angle_beta   90.00
_cell.angle_gamma   90.00
#
_symmetry.space_group_name_H-M   'P 1'
#
loop_
_entity.id
_entity.type
_entity.pdbx_description
1 polymer ?
#
loop_
_entity_poly.entity_id
_entity_poly.type
_entity_poly.pdbx_seq_one_letter_code
_entity_poly.pdbx_strand_id
1 'polypeptide(L)'
;MPTTWSRGPEEFHKIYIANTDAFYRLGSNQGLAKELDEFVTKCALSLWSRCGGLNEKHVAMANQIYSRSQPRPTWMLWSLTSAVCEEDVFLPPVFFWNLAESDAKRGSESSRTFIRMLTNILLYLAAVDDDVSYAEAEFITECTDRLTAICDTSGVRKSRDGLNPLDYVTSGEPSFQDKHPQVQTSGGETAPAAKEDEQPKPDFDALMAELEDLVGLTEVKKDVKNLMNLVKVRKLREQNDLPVPPMSLHMVFLGNPGTGKTTVARLVSGLYAAIGVLRKGQLVEVDRSGLVAGYVGQTAIKTQEVIKKALGGVLFIDEAYSLSSGGENDFGREAIETLLKAMEDHRDDLIVIVAGYTGPMEKFINSNPGLESRFNKYVFFPDYDGEQLTAMFRKRCEKNGYVLSEEADAAAVKLFTELYEERSDNFGNGRDVRNIFEDMIVRQSNRVAAMESPSKEDLMAVLPADLEDPEEEEAADTAQDAPESEEKSE
;
A
#
# COMPACT_ATOMS: atom_id res chain seq x y z
N MET A 1 28.75 8.93 -25.34
CA MET A 1 27.66 8.13 -24.79
C MET A 1 28.02 6.68 -24.94
N PRO A 2 28.12 5.90 -23.93
CA PRO A 2 28.51 4.51 -24.10
C PRO A 2 27.33 3.69 -24.55
N THR A 3 27.32 3.34 -25.80
CA THR A 3 26.49 2.29 -26.41
C THR A 3 26.92 0.87 -25.98
N THR A 4 27.46 0.76 -24.75
CA THR A 4 28.10 -0.48 -24.29
C THR A 4 27.23 -1.30 -23.33
N TRP A 5 25.98 -0.89 -23.10
CA TRP A 5 25.12 -1.56 -22.13
C TRP A 5 24.17 -2.60 -22.76
N SER A 6 23.99 -2.60 -24.10
CA SER A 6 23.20 -3.60 -24.80
C SER A 6 23.91 -4.96 -24.84
N ARG A 7 24.04 -5.58 -23.67
CA ARG A 7 24.73 -6.85 -23.54
C ARG A 7 23.72 -7.91 -23.13
N GLY A 8 23.79 -9.03 -23.83
CA GLY A 8 22.86 -10.14 -23.59
C GLY A 8 23.03 -10.79 -22.20
N PRO A 9 22.10 -11.66 -21.84
CA PRO A 9 22.04 -12.37 -20.56
C PRO A 9 23.35 -13.05 -20.12
N GLU A 10 24.14 -13.56 -21.06
CA GLU A 10 25.41 -14.24 -20.74
C GLU A 10 26.49 -13.29 -20.18
N GLU A 11 26.46 -12.03 -20.60
CA GLU A 11 27.45 -11.05 -20.16
C GLU A 11 27.05 -10.44 -18.81
N PHE A 12 25.76 -10.30 -18.56
CA PHE A 12 25.25 -9.98 -17.23
C PHE A 12 25.70 -11.00 -16.18
N HIS A 13 25.58 -12.28 -16.50
CA HIS A 13 26.01 -13.34 -15.59
C HIS A 13 27.49 -13.20 -15.20
N LYS A 14 28.37 -12.84 -16.14
CA LYS A 14 29.79 -12.57 -15.85
C LYS A 14 30.00 -11.36 -14.96
N ILE A 15 29.27 -10.24 -15.23
CA ILE A 15 29.36 -9.02 -14.44
C ILE A 15 28.77 -9.25 -13.04
N TYR A 16 27.64 -9.93 -12.94
CA TYR A 16 27.00 -10.28 -11.68
C TYR A 16 27.90 -11.16 -10.82
N ILE A 17 28.46 -12.26 -11.39
CA ILE A 17 29.36 -13.14 -10.67
C ILE A 17 30.63 -12.38 -10.25
N ALA A 18 31.22 -11.58 -11.11
CA ALA A 18 32.43 -10.84 -10.76
C ALA A 18 32.23 -9.87 -9.60
N ASN A 19 31.07 -9.18 -9.56
CA ASN A 19 30.73 -8.27 -8.47
C ASN A 19 30.36 -9.03 -7.20
N THR A 20 29.57 -10.11 -7.31
CA THR A 20 29.16 -10.94 -6.16
C THR A 20 30.32 -11.74 -5.60
N ASP A 21 31.23 -12.29 -6.42
CA ASP A 21 32.43 -12.98 -5.95
C ASP A 21 33.35 -12.06 -5.14
N ALA A 22 33.48 -10.80 -5.57
CA ALA A 22 34.23 -9.81 -4.81
C ALA A 22 33.59 -9.56 -3.44
N PHE A 23 32.28 -9.56 -3.37
CA PHE A 23 31.51 -9.39 -2.13
C PHE A 23 31.58 -10.64 -1.23
N TYR A 24 31.46 -11.85 -1.80
CA TYR A 24 31.56 -13.11 -1.05
C TYR A 24 32.95 -13.36 -0.45
N ARG A 25 33.99 -12.82 -1.07
CA ARG A 25 35.35 -12.85 -0.49
C ARG A 25 35.49 -11.98 0.76
N LEU A 26 34.60 -11.02 0.96
CA LEU A 26 34.54 -10.18 2.16
C LEU A 26 33.79 -10.84 3.35
N GLY A 27 32.95 -11.85 3.08
CA GLY A 27 32.17 -12.55 4.09
C GLY A 27 32.13 -14.06 3.86
N SER A 28 32.73 -14.85 4.74
CA SER A 28 32.87 -16.30 4.64
C SER A 28 31.59 -17.11 4.89
N ASN A 29 30.40 -16.63 4.52
CA ASN A 29 29.13 -17.26 4.92
C ASN A 29 28.25 -17.63 3.72
N GLN A 30 28.00 -18.95 3.51
CA GLN A 30 27.15 -19.47 2.42
C GLN A 30 25.68 -18.99 2.49
N GLY A 31 25.18 -18.57 3.67
CA GLY A 31 23.84 -18.03 3.84
C GLY A 31 23.67 -16.66 3.16
N LEU A 32 24.73 -15.86 3.14
CA LEU A 32 24.72 -14.50 2.57
C LEU A 32 24.50 -14.50 1.04
N ALA A 33 24.91 -15.54 0.33
CA ALA A 33 24.72 -15.68 -1.11
C ALA A 33 23.22 -15.69 -1.47
N LYS A 34 22.44 -16.45 -0.72
CA LYS A 34 21.01 -16.59 -0.96
C LYS A 34 20.27 -15.28 -0.65
N GLU A 35 20.60 -14.64 0.47
CA GLU A 35 19.99 -13.34 0.85
C GLU A 35 20.31 -12.26 -0.17
N LEU A 36 21.54 -12.25 -0.73
CA LEU A 36 21.91 -11.30 -1.77
C LEU A 36 21.17 -11.56 -3.07
N ASP A 37 21.06 -12.81 -3.52
CA ASP A 37 20.31 -13.18 -4.72
C ASP A 37 18.81 -12.82 -4.58
N GLU A 38 18.21 -13.07 -3.43
CA GLU A 38 16.83 -12.69 -3.14
C GLU A 38 16.65 -11.16 -3.14
N PHE A 39 17.58 -10.43 -2.54
CA PHE A 39 17.53 -8.97 -2.48
C PHE A 39 17.69 -8.34 -3.87
N VAL A 40 18.70 -8.75 -4.66
CA VAL A 40 18.91 -8.24 -6.03
C VAL A 40 17.72 -8.56 -6.93
N THR A 41 17.12 -9.73 -6.74
CA THR A 41 15.92 -10.10 -7.50
C THR A 41 14.74 -9.21 -7.18
N LYS A 42 14.48 -8.93 -5.91
CA LYS A 42 13.42 -7.98 -5.50
C LYS A 42 13.66 -6.60 -6.11
N CYS A 43 14.90 -6.10 -6.05
CA CYS A 43 15.26 -4.84 -6.67
C CYS A 43 15.02 -4.84 -8.19
N ALA A 44 15.37 -5.91 -8.90
CA ALA A 44 15.20 -6.04 -10.34
C ALA A 44 13.70 -6.04 -10.73
N LEU A 45 12.87 -6.81 -10.04
CA LEU A 45 11.44 -6.86 -10.29
C LEU A 45 10.77 -5.50 -10.04
N SER A 46 11.17 -4.79 -8.99
CA SER A 46 10.66 -3.45 -8.69
C SER A 46 11.11 -2.41 -9.70
N LEU A 47 12.35 -2.50 -10.15
CA LEU A 47 12.89 -1.67 -11.21
C LEU A 47 12.03 -1.78 -12.47
N TRP A 48 11.83 -3.00 -12.96
CA TRP A 48 11.09 -3.26 -14.22
C TRP A 48 9.58 -3.02 -14.10
N SER A 49 9.00 -3.15 -12.92
CA SER A 49 7.58 -2.86 -12.72
C SER A 49 7.24 -1.36 -12.87
N ARG A 50 8.20 -0.48 -12.61
CA ARG A 50 8.03 0.98 -12.71
C ARG A 50 8.11 1.52 -14.14
N CYS A 51 8.56 0.71 -15.10
CA CYS A 51 8.82 1.10 -16.50
C CYS A 51 7.82 0.55 -17.51
N GLY A 52 6.61 0.23 -17.07
CA GLY A 52 5.56 -0.26 -17.96
C GLY A 52 5.47 -1.78 -18.09
N GLY A 53 6.24 -2.52 -17.29
CA GLY A 53 6.09 -3.96 -17.17
C GLY A 53 7.24 -4.79 -17.74
N LEU A 54 7.16 -6.10 -17.51
CA LEU A 54 8.17 -7.07 -17.94
C LEU A 54 8.05 -7.34 -19.46
N ASN A 55 9.14 -7.24 -20.18
CA ASN A 55 9.26 -7.73 -21.55
C ASN A 55 10.06 -9.06 -21.60
N GLU A 56 10.19 -9.65 -22.79
CA GLU A 56 10.89 -10.93 -22.96
C GLU A 56 12.37 -10.87 -22.51
N LYS A 57 13.05 -9.74 -22.69
CA LYS A 57 14.43 -9.56 -22.26
C LYS A 57 14.53 -9.52 -20.73
N HIS A 58 13.59 -8.84 -20.06
CA HIS A 58 13.47 -8.81 -18.59
C HIS A 58 13.23 -10.21 -18.02
N VAL A 59 12.33 -10.98 -18.64
CA VAL A 59 12.04 -12.37 -18.24
C VAL A 59 13.25 -13.26 -18.37
N ALA A 60 13.98 -13.16 -19.49
CA ALA A 60 15.19 -13.93 -19.72
C ALA A 60 16.27 -13.59 -18.65
N MET A 61 16.42 -12.31 -18.33
CA MET A 61 17.36 -11.83 -17.32
C MET A 61 16.95 -12.26 -15.91
N ALA A 62 15.68 -12.13 -15.53
CA ALA A 62 15.16 -12.60 -14.24
C ALA A 62 15.41 -14.10 -14.06
N ASN A 63 15.18 -14.89 -15.11
CA ASN A 63 15.47 -16.32 -15.09
C ASN A 63 16.95 -16.62 -14.90
N GLN A 64 17.85 -15.76 -15.35
CA GLN A 64 19.30 -15.94 -15.12
C GLN A 64 19.71 -15.58 -13.69
N ILE A 65 19.13 -14.56 -13.11
CA ILE A 65 19.38 -14.20 -11.69
C ILE A 65 18.89 -15.34 -10.79
N TYR A 66 17.69 -15.85 -11.04
CA TYR A 66 17.08 -16.90 -10.22
C TYR A 66 17.64 -18.29 -10.45
N SER A 67 18.11 -18.58 -11.65
CA SER A 67 18.32 -19.98 -11.99
C SER A 67 19.74 -20.43 -11.90
N ARG A 68 20.05 -20.92 -10.77
CA ARG A 68 20.98 -22.05 -10.75
C ARG A 68 20.26 -23.40 -10.94
N SER A 69 18.93 -23.45 -11.06
CA SER A 69 18.26 -24.74 -11.14
C SER A 69 17.03 -24.89 -12.05
N GLN A 70 16.17 -23.93 -12.23
CA GLN A 70 15.04 -24.04 -13.17
C GLN A 70 14.45 -22.68 -13.58
N PRO A 71 14.24 -22.38 -14.88
CA PRO A 71 13.59 -21.17 -15.33
C PRO A 71 12.12 -21.12 -14.86
N ARG A 72 11.70 -19.97 -14.37
CA ARG A 72 10.30 -19.77 -13.92
C ARG A 72 9.42 -19.38 -15.11
N PRO A 73 8.17 -19.87 -15.16
CA PRO A 73 7.21 -19.44 -16.18
C PRO A 73 6.97 -17.91 -16.10
N THR A 74 6.70 -17.30 -17.24
CA THR A 74 6.46 -15.86 -17.36
C THR A 74 5.33 -15.39 -16.42
N TRP A 75 4.23 -16.15 -16.33
CA TRP A 75 3.12 -15.81 -15.43
C TRP A 75 3.53 -15.73 -13.95
N MET A 76 4.48 -16.57 -13.51
CA MET A 76 4.97 -16.55 -12.14
C MET A 76 5.83 -15.30 -11.87
N LEU A 77 6.56 -14.82 -12.86
CA LEU A 77 7.30 -13.56 -12.77
C LEU A 77 6.33 -12.36 -12.72
N TRP A 78 5.25 -12.39 -13.48
CA TRP A 78 4.18 -11.38 -13.42
C TRP A 78 3.52 -11.34 -12.04
N SER A 79 3.19 -12.49 -11.44
CA SER A 79 2.62 -12.56 -10.10
C SER A 79 3.59 -12.02 -9.05
N LEU A 80 4.88 -12.32 -9.17
CA LEU A 80 5.90 -11.78 -8.27
C LEU A 80 6.07 -10.26 -8.44
N THR A 81 5.96 -9.74 -9.67
CA THR A 81 6.03 -8.31 -9.93
C THR A 81 4.84 -7.57 -9.30
N SER A 82 3.63 -8.12 -9.40
CA SER A 82 2.44 -7.55 -8.77
C SER A 82 2.57 -7.56 -7.24
N ALA A 83 3.01 -8.66 -6.64
CA ALA A 83 3.21 -8.75 -5.20
C ALA A 83 4.30 -7.78 -4.70
N VAL A 84 5.35 -7.58 -5.49
CA VAL A 84 6.44 -6.65 -5.17
C VAL A 84 6.01 -5.19 -5.30
N CYS A 85 5.05 -4.85 -6.19
CA CYS A 85 4.51 -3.48 -6.31
C CYS A 85 3.62 -3.07 -5.12
N GLU A 86 3.06 -4.02 -4.39
CA GLU A 86 2.21 -3.78 -3.22
C GLU A 86 3.03 -3.62 -1.92
N GLU A 87 4.26 -4.13 -1.87
CA GLU A 87 5.16 -3.96 -0.72
C GLU A 87 6.07 -2.73 -0.92
N ASP A 88 6.44 -2.06 0.18
CA ASP A 88 7.50 -1.02 0.18
C ASP A 88 8.86 -1.73 -0.06
N VAL A 89 9.17 -1.85 -1.35
CA VAL A 89 10.04 -2.86 -1.93
C VAL A 89 11.51 -2.71 -1.55
N PHE A 90 11.92 -1.55 -1.07
CA PHE A 90 13.30 -1.32 -0.71
C PHE A 90 13.50 -1.24 0.81
N LEU A 91 13.36 -2.38 1.47
CA LEU A 91 13.89 -2.54 2.81
C LEU A 91 15.36 -2.99 2.71
N PRO A 92 16.32 -2.21 3.23
CA PRO A 92 17.71 -2.62 3.27
C PRO A 92 17.85 -3.98 3.97
N PRO A 93 18.56 -4.95 3.38
CA PRO A 93 18.65 -6.29 3.95
C PRO A 93 19.41 -6.27 5.29
N VAL A 94 19.05 -7.16 6.20
CA VAL A 94 19.65 -7.23 7.55
C VAL A 94 21.18 -7.34 7.50
N PHE A 95 21.71 -8.11 6.54
CA PHE A 95 23.15 -8.24 6.40
C PHE A 95 23.86 -6.91 6.11
N PHE A 96 23.19 -5.96 5.43
CA PHE A 96 23.78 -4.66 5.11
C PHE A 96 23.94 -3.78 6.37
N TRP A 97 22.99 -3.82 7.29
CA TRP A 97 23.10 -3.17 8.59
C TRP A 97 24.27 -3.71 9.39
N ASN A 98 24.39 -5.04 9.46
CA ASN A 98 25.50 -5.70 10.14
C ASN A 98 26.86 -5.34 9.49
N LEU A 99 26.89 -5.20 8.17
CA LEU A 99 28.08 -4.81 7.43
C LEU A 99 28.47 -3.36 7.74
N ALA A 100 27.52 -2.43 7.72
CA ALA A 100 27.76 -1.01 8.04
C ALA A 100 28.23 -0.83 9.49
N GLU A 101 27.62 -1.53 10.45
CA GLU A 101 28.04 -1.51 11.84
C GLU A 101 29.46 -2.10 12.03
N SER A 102 29.78 -3.18 11.32
CA SER A 102 31.12 -3.77 11.32
C SER A 102 32.16 -2.83 10.73
N ASP A 103 31.82 -2.14 9.62
CA ASP A 103 32.71 -1.17 8.99
C ASP A 103 32.98 0.02 9.89
N ALA A 104 31.97 0.54 10.58
CA ALA A 104 32.12 1.63 11.54
C ALA A 104 33.07 1.25 12.70
N LYS A 105 32.96 -0.01 13.18
CA LYS A 105 33.84 -0.52 14.26
C LYS A 105 35.27 -0.80 13.79
N ARG A 106 35.49 -1.22 12.55
CA ARG A 106 36.77 -1.65 12.00
C ARG A 106 37.47 -0.59 11.14
N GLY A 107 36.76 0.48 10.77
CA GLY A 107 37.26 1.49 9.83
C GLY A 107 37.37 0.98 8.39
N SER A 108 36.62 -0.07 8.03
CA SER A 108 36.53 -0.62 6.67
C SER A 108 35.44 0.06 5.85
N GLU A 109 35.38 -0.20 4.52
CA GLU A 109 34.45 0.43 3.57
C GLU A 109 33.64 -0.61 2.76
N SER A 110 33.42 -1.79 3.33
CA SER A 110 32.76 -2.90 2.63
C SER A 110 31.30 -2.56 2.27
N SER A 111 30.59 -1.87 3.15
CA SER A 111 29.21 -1.39 2.92
C SER A 111 29.15 -0.37 1.79
N ARG A 112 30.09 0.57 1.70
CA ARG A 112 30.19 1.52 0.58
C ARG A 112 30.53 0.81 -0.73
N THR A 113 31.40 -0.21 -0.67
CA THR A 113 31.71 -1.05 -1.84
C THR A 113 30.48 -1.82 -2.31
N PHE A 114 29.65 -2.32 -1.37
CA PHE A 114 28.39 -2.95 -1.71
C PHE A 114 27.42 -2.00 -2.43
N ILE A 115 27.28 -0.76 -1.98
CA ILE A 115 26.41 0.25 -2.64
C ILE A 115 26.87 0.45 -4.09
N ARG A 116 28.17 0.66 -4.33
CA ARG A 116 28.71 0.82 -5.69
C ARG A 116 28.43 -0.41 -6.57
N MET A 117 28.60 -1.60 -6.03
CA MET A 117 28.32 -2.85 -6.72
C MET A 117 26.84 -2.98 -7.08
N LEU A 118 25.93 -2.67 -6.14
CA LEU A 118 24.50 -2.69 -6.36
C LEU A 118 24.07 -1.67 -7.43
N THR A 119 24.60 -0.45 -7.37
CA THR A 119 24.35 0.58 -8.39
C THR A 119 24.70 0.07 -9.78
N ASN A 120 25.87 -0.55 -9.95
CA ASN A 120 26.30 -1.10 -11.22
C ASN A 120 25.38 -2.24 -11.72
N ILE A 121 24.94 -3.11 -10.81
CA ILE A 121 24.03 -4.21 -11.13
C ILE A 121 22.67 -3.66 -11.58
N LEU A 122 22.11 -2.74 -10.83
CA LEU A 122 20.78 -2.17 -11.13
C LEU A 122 20.80 -1.34 -12.43
N LEU A 123 21.84 -0.56 -12.69
CA LEU A 123 22.00 0.15 -13.96
C LEU A 123 22.11 -0.82 -15.15
N TYR A 124 22.81 -1.93 -14.97
CA TYR A 124 22.85 -2.95 -16.00
C TYR A 124 21.50 -3.61 -16.24
N LEU A 125 20.74 -3.85 -15.18
CA LEU A 125 19.38 -4.41 -15.26
C LEU A 125 18.40 -3.44 -15.91
N ALA A 126 18.51 -2.14 -15.65
CA ALA A 126 17.73 -1.11 -16.33
C ALA A 126 18.01 -1.09 -17.84
N ALA A 127 19.28 -1.25 -18.24
CA ALA A 127 19.70 -1.20 -19.64
C ALA A 127 19.47 -2.51 -20.42
N VAL A 128 18.77 -3.49 -19.87
CA VAL A 128 18.55 -4.81 -20.51
C VAL A 128 17.81 -4.72 -21.85
N ASP A 129 16.91 -3.78 -21.98
CA ASP A 129 16.14 -3.54 -23.21
C ASP A 129 16.70 -2.44 -24.10
N ASP A 130 17.92 -1.99 -23.83
CA ASP A 130 18.67 -0.93 -24.51
C ASP A 130 18.13 0.49 -24.19
N ASP A 131 17.30 0.62 -23.15
CA ASP A 131 16.77 1.88 -22.67
C ASP A 131 16.92 2.00 -21.16
N VAL A 132 17.24 3.18 -20.64
CA VAL A 132 17.22 3.49 -19.20
C VAL A 132 16.27 4.66 -19.03
N SER A 133 15.08 4.37 -18.52
CA SER A 133 14.10 5.40 -18.27
C SER A 133 14.46 6.26 -17.05
N TYR A 134 13.92 7.48 -17.00
CA TYR A 134 14.10 8.35 -15.85
C TYR A 134 13.58 7.70 -14.55
N ALA A 135 12.45 6.99 -14.62
CA ALA A 135 11.87 6.30 -13.46
C ALA A 135 12.76 5.17 -12.92
N GLU A 136 13.51 4.47 -13.79
CA GLU A 136 14.50 3.48 -13.38
C GLU A 136 15.70 4.12 -12.69
N ALA A 137 16.23 5.18 -13.27
CA ALA A 137 17.36 5.90 -12.71
C ALA A 137 17.01 6.52 -11.35
N GLU A 138 15.79 7.06 -11.19
CA GLU A 138 15.27 7.58 -9.95
C GLU A 138 15.14 6.48 -8.89
N PHE A 139 14.57 5.33 -9.25
CA PHE A 139 14.49 4.17 -8.36
C PHE A 139 15.85 3.69 -7.88
N ILE A 140 16.83 3.60 -8.78
CA ILE A 140 18.20 3.20 -8.42
C ILE A 140 18.83 4.22 -7.47
N THR A 141 18.60 5.51 -7.72
CA THR A 141 19.07 6.60 -6.85
C THR A 141 18.46 6.50 -5.47
N GLU A 142 17.12 6.31 -5.37
CA GLU A 142 16.43 6.11 -4.10
C GLU A 142 16.98 4.93 -3.31
N CYS A 143 17.21 3.79 -3.97
CA CYS A 143 17.82 2.61 -3.37
C CYS A 143 19.19 2.89 -2.78
N THR A 144 20.06 3.55 -3.55
CA THR A 144 21.44 3.83 -3.14
C THR A 144 21.52 4.89 -2.05
N ASP A 145 20.65 5.89 -2.08
CA ASP A 145 20.56 6.93 -1.06
C ASP A 145 20.11 6.38 0.29
N ARG A 146 19.13 5.46 0.31
CA ARG A 146 18.72 4.77 1.54
C ARG A 146 19.86 3.96 2.18
N LEU A 147 20.62 3.21 1.38
CA LEU A 147 21.79 2.48 1.86
C LEU A 147 22.90 3.44 2.31
N THR A 148 23.10 4.54 1.60
CA THR A 148 24.09 5.57 1.95
C THR A 148 23.75 6.23 3.28
N ALA A 149 22.48 6.53 3.53
CA ALA A 149 22.00 7.08 4.80
C ALA A 149 22.30 6.14 5.99
N ILE A 150 22.18 4.82 5.80
CA ILE A 150 22.58 3.83 6.82
C ILE A 150 24.08 3.92 7.11
N CYS A 151 24.92 3.97 6.08
CA CYS A 151 26.37 4.12 6.28
C CYS A 151 26.71 5.42 7.02
N ASP A 152 26.06 6.53 6.65
CA ASP A 152 26.30 7.84 7.28
C ASP A 152 25.86 7.83 8.74
N THR A 153 24.67 7.25 9.03
CA THR A 153 24.15 7.13 10.41
C THR A 153 25.01 6.22 11.28
N SER A 154 25.54 5.13 10.70
CA SER A 154 26.45 4.21 11.40
C SER A 154 27.88 4.77 11.58
N GLY A 155 28.20 5.91 10.99
CA GLY A 155 29.52 6.53 11.09
C GLY A 155 30.58 5.89 10.18
N VAL A 156 30.16 5.20 9.12
CA VAL A 156 31.09 4.64 8.13
C VAL A 156 31.74 5.78 7.33
N ARG A 157 33.07 5.75 7.22
CA ARG A 157 33.84 6.79 6.51
C ARG A 157 33.30 6.99 5.07
N LYS A 158 33.16 8.26 4.64
CA LYS A 158 32.76 8.59 3.28
C LYS A 158 33.84 8.12 2.29
N SER A 159 33.41 7.38 1.28
CA SER A 159 34.22 6.89 0.19
C SER A 159 34.01 7.79 -1.05
N ARG A 160 34.82 7.59 -2.11
CA ARG A 160 34.60 8.27 -3.40
C ARG A 160 33.21 7.95 -3.95
N ASP A 161 32.58 8.94 -4.57
CA ASP A 161 31.27 8.81 -5.16
C ASP A 161 31.22 7.67 -6.19
N GLY A 162 30.12 6.92 -6.18
CA GLY A 162 29.79 5.90 -7.17
C GLY A 162 29.27 6.54 -8.48
N LEU A 163 28.78 5.70 -9.39
CA LEU A 163 28.08 6.17 -10.58
C LEU A 163 26.76 6.83 -10.14
N ASN A 164 26.44 7.97 -10.77
CA ASN A 164 25.13 8.60 -10.61
C ASN A 164 24.16 8.01 -11.65
N PRO A 165 23.08 7.32 -11.26
CA PRO A 165 22.16 6.69 -12.20
C PRO A 165 21.51 7.66 -13.19
N LEU A 166 21.27 8.90 -12.78
CA LEU A 166 20.66 9.94 -13.63
C LEU A 166 21.53 10.35 -14.83
N ASP A 167 22.83 10.11 -14.77
CA ASP A 167 23.75 10.40 -15.90
C ASP A 167 23.59 9.39 -17.07
N TYR A 168 22.85 8.30 -16.85
CA TYR A 168 22.66 7.19 -17.82
C TYR A 168 21.27 7.15 -18.44
N VAL A 169 20.38 8.08 -18.11
CA VAL A 169 19.01 8.15 -18.64
C VAL A 169 19.04 8.35 -20.14
N THR A 170 18.31 7.49 -20.87
CA THR A 170 18.15 7.53 -22.32
C THR A 170 16.74 7.90 -22.75
N SER A 171 15.72 7.69 -21.91
CA SER A 171 14.32 8.01 -22.19
C SER A 171 13.57 8.49 -20.95
N GLY A 172 12.42 9.14 -21.19
CA GLY A 172 11.55 9.69 -20.15
C GLY A 172 11.89 11.14 -19.77
N GLU A 173 10.89 11.85 -19.29
CA GLU A 173 11.05 13.19 -18.69
C GLU A 173 11.14 13.05 -17.18
N PRO A 174 11.86 13.95 -16.47
CA PRO A 174 11.86 13.97 -15.02
C PRO A 174 10.43 14.14 -14.51
N SER A 175 9.96 13.19 -13.73
CA SER A 175 8.76 13.39 -12.93
C SER A 175 9.05 14.56 -12.01
N PHE A 176 8.23 15.63 -12.08
CA PHE A 176 8.40 16.86 -11.31
C PHE A 176 8.16 16.59 -9.81
N GLN A 177 9.10 15.88 -9.17
CA GLN A 177 9.18 15.82 -7.71
C GLN A 177 10.66 15.84 -7.31
N ASP A 178 11.00 16.90 -6.56
CA ASP A 178 12.26 17.11 -5.84
C ASP A 178 13.51 17.54 -6.61
N LYS A 179 13.59 18.84 -6.84
CA LYS A 179 14.90 19.50 -6.94
C LYS A 179 15.50 19.65 -5.55
N HIS A 180 16.44 18.76 -5.20
CA HIS A 180 17.38 19.05 -4.11
C HIS A 180 18.32 20.20 -4.56
N PRO A 181 18.44 21.28 -3.78
CA PRO A 181 19.38 22.34 -4.11
C PRO A 181 20.81 21.90 -3.76
N GLN A 182 21.66 21.90 -4.77
CA GLN A 182 23.11 21.88 -4.54
C GLN A 182 23.50 23.16 -3.79
N VAL A 183 24.12 22.98 -2.63
CA VAL A 183 24.72 24.09 -1.87
C VAL A 183 25.94 24.57 -2.62
N GLN A 184 25.80 25.65 -3.38
CA GLN A 184 26.93 26.52 -3.76
C GLN A 184 26.94 27.73 -2.85
N THR A 185 27.98 27.84 -2.03
CA THR A 185 28.29 29.02 -1.24
C THR A 185 28.88 30.09 -2.15
N SER A 186 28.11 31.17 -2.41
CA SER A 186 28.64 32.53 -2.58
C SER A 186 27.52 33.56 -2.67
N GLY A 187 27.53 34.48 -1.69
CA GLY A 187 27.23 35.93 -1.75
C GLY A 187 25.95 36.43 -2.40
N GLY A 188 25.04 36.84 -1.55
CA GLY A 188 24.24 38.05 -1.64
C GLY A 188 23.38 38.30 -2.89
N GLU A 189 22.09 38.22 -2.71
CA GLU A 189 21.10 39.24 -3.01
C GLU A 189 19.69 38.63 -2.91
N THR A 190 18.82 39.33 -2.23
CA THR A 190 17.41 39.00 -2.01
C THR A 190 16.62 39.04 -3.30
N ALA A 191 16.04 37.90 -3.70
CA ALA A 191 15.00 37.81 -4.74
C ALA A 191 13.73 37.14 -4.18
N PRO A 192 12.53 37.53 -4.66
CA PRO A 192 11.26 37.28 -3.99
C PRO A 192 10.82 35.81 -4.09
N ALA A 193 10.11 35.35 -3.05
CA ALA A 193 9.55 34.03 -2.92
C ALA A 193 8.88 33.51 -4.20
N ALA A 194 9.37 32.40 -4.72
CA ALA A 194 8.72 31.66 -5.79
C ALA A 194 7.42 31.06 -5.25
N LYS A 195 6.34 31.31 -5.97
CA LYS A 195 5.03 30.68 -5.70
C LYS A 195 5.17 29.17 -5.89
N GLU A 196 4.85 28.41 -4.84
CA GLU A 196 4.63 26.97 -4.94
C GLU A 196 3.52 26.74 -5.99
N ASP A 197 3.78 25.85 -6.97
CA ASP A 197 2.77 25.44 -7.94
C ASP A 197 1.64 24.72 -7.17
N GLU A 198 0.51 25.41 -7.04
CA GLU A 198 -0.71 24.85 -6.48
C GLU A 198 -1.22 23.75 -7.44
N GLN A 199 -1.12 22.49 -7.03
CA GLN A 199 -1.89 21.43 -7.67
C GLN A 199 -3.37 21.84 -7.66
N PRO A 200 -4.15 21.58 -8.74
CA PRO A 200 -5.56 21.93 -8.76
C PRO A 200 -6.26 21.28 -7.57
N LYS A 201 -6.85 22.10 -6.71
CA LYS A 201 -7.57 21.61 -5.52
C LYS A 201 -8.67 20.65 -5.95
N PRO A 202 -8.84 19.53 -5.24
CA PRO A 202 -9.93 18.61 -5.52
C PRO A 202 -11.28 19.33 -5.51
N ASP A 203 -12.17 18.94 -6.42
CA ASP A 203 -13.52 19.51 -6.47
C ASP A 203 -14.33 19.05 -5.25
N PHE A 204 -14.68 20.00 -4.39
CA PHE A 204 -15.44 19.71 -3.17
C PHE A 204 -16.80 19.09 -3.45
N ASP A 205 -17.51 19.59 -4.47
CA ASP A 205 -18.86 19.11 -4.77
C ASP A 205 -18.82 17.70 -5.40
N ALA A 206 -17.81 17.41 -6.22
CA ALA A 206 -17.59 16.08 -6.76
C ALA A 206 -17.29 15.06 -5.64
N LEU A 207 -16.41 15.40 -4.69
CA LEU A 207 -16.10 14.51 -3.54
C LEU A 207 -17.31 14.32 -2.62
N MET A 208 -18.13 15.35 -2.42
CA MET A 208 -19.38 15.22 -1.66
C MET A 208 -20.39 14.34 -2.38
N ALA A 209 -20.49 14.44 -3.71
CA ALA A 209 -21.34 13.56 -4.50
C ALA A 209 -20.87 12.10 -4.43
N GLU A 210 -19.54 11.87 -4.49
CA GLU A 210 -18.97 10.52 -4.31
C GLU A 210 -19.26 9.94 -2.91
N LEU A 211 -19.20 10.77 -1.86
CA LEU A 211 -19.58 10.36 -0.51
C LEU A 211 -21.07 9.98 -0.44
N GLU A 212 -21.95 10.76 -1.08
CA GLU A 212 -23.41 10.47 -1.11
C GLU A 212 -23.73 9.20 -1.90
N ASP A 213 -22.95 8.90 -2.94
CA ASP A 213 -23.10 7.73 -3.80
C ASP A 213 -22.68 6.40 -3.13
N LEU A 214 -22.00 6.45 -1.98
CA LEU A 214 -21.74 5.25 -1.19
C LEU A 214 -23.05 4.61 -0.73
N VAL A 215 -23.12 3.29 -0.77
CA VAL A 215 -24.29 2.56 -0.25
C VAL A 215 -24.33 2.69 1.26
N GLY A 216 -25.52 2.91 1.83
CA GLY A 216 -25.71 3.01 3.27
C GLY A 216 -24.95 4.15 3.94
N LEU A 217 -24.35 3.88 5.11
CA LEU A 217 -23.49 4.79 5.88
C LEU A 217 -24.14 6.15 6.24
N THR A 218 -25.44 6.18 6.47
CA THR A 218 -26.24 7.42 6.67
C THR A 218 -25.65 8.31 7.78
N GLU A 219 -25.33 7.74 8.94
CA GLU A 219 -24.76 8.52 10.06
C GLU A 219 -23.33 8.96 9.76
N VAL A 220 -22.50 8.11 9.12
CA VAL A 220 -21.15 8.47 8.70
C VAL A 220 -21.17 9.66 7.74
N LYS A 221 -22.04 9.64 6.73
CA LYS A 221 -22.25 10.76 5.79
C LYS A 221 -22.62 12.04 6.50
N LYS A 222 -23.53 11.95 7.47
CA LYS A 222 -23.96 13.08 8.29
C LYS A 222 -22.82 13.62 9.16
N ASP A 223 -22.03 12.73 9.78
CA ASP A 223 -20.89 13.12 10.58
C ASP A 223 -19.81 13.83 9.74
N VAL A 224 -19.52 13.32 8.55
CA VAL A 224 -18.59 13.97 7.60
C VAL A 224 -19.14 15.34 7.15
N LYS A 225 -20.44 15.46 6.82
CA LYS A 225 -21.05 16.75 6.49
C LYS A 225 -20.94 17.75 7.62
N ASN A 226 -21.26 17.35 8.84
CA ASN A 226 -21.17 18.20 10.02
C ASN A 226 -19.73 18.67 10.25
N LEU A 227 -18.77 17.77 10.08
CA LEU A 227 -17.36 18.06 10.18
C LEU A 227 -16.91 19.07 9.12
N MET A 228 -17.32 18.90 7.86
CA MET A 228 -16.99 19.85 6.78
C MET A 228 -17.61 21.23 7.03
N ASN A 229 -18.85 21.30 7.50
CA ASN A 229 -19.50 22.56 7.88
C ASN A 229 -18.75 23.28 9.01
N LEU A 230 -18.36 22.53 10.04
CA LEU A 230 -17.60 23.07 11.17
C LEU A 230 -16.26 23.66 10.70
N VAL A 231 -15.56 22.96 9.84
CA VAL A 231 -14.25 23.37 9.29
C VAL A 231 -14.40 24.58 8.37
N LYS A 232 -15.43 24.62 7.50
CA LYS A 232 -15.76 25.78 6.66
C LYS A 232 -16.02 27.04 7.50
N VAL A 233 -16.83 26.92 8.54
CA VAL A 233 -17.13 28.04 9.45
C VAL A 233 -15.89 28.50 10.19
N ARG A 234 -15.05 27.57 10.66
CA ARG A 234 -13.76 27.88 11.29
C ARG A 234 -12.88 28.73 10.36
N LYS A 235 -12.74 28.32 9.11
CA LYS A 235 -11.95 29.05 8.12
C LYS A 235 -12.52 30.44 7.80
N LEU A 236 -13.85 30.56 7.72
CA LEU A 236 -14.50 31.87 7.57
C LEU A 236 -14.22 32.77 8.77
N ARG A 237 -14.16 32.25 9.98
CA ARG A 237 -13.78 33.04 11.18
C ARG A 237 -12.35 33.52 11.12
N GLU A 238 -11.40 32.64 10.71
CA GLU A 238 -10.01 33.00 10.47
C GLU A 238 -9.85 34.11 9.44
N GLN A 239 -10.58 34.02 8.33
CA GLN A 239 -10.57 35.03 7.27
C GLN A 239 -11.15 36.38 7.68
N ASN A 240 -11.98 36.41 8.74
CA ASN A 240 -12.58 37.64 9.28
C ASN A 240 -11.93 38.07 10.59
N ASP A 241 -10.72 37.62 10.90
CA ASP A 241 -9.95 37.96 12.11
C ASP A 241 -10.71 37.67 13.43
N LEU A 242 -11.63 36.70 13.41
CA LEU A 242 -12.38 36.30 14.59
C LEU A 242 -11.62 35.20 15.36
N PRO A 243 -11.70 35.20 16.71
CA PRO A 243 -11.06 34.15 17.51
C PRO A 243 -11.55 32.77 17.12
N VAL A 244 -10.62 31.86 16.86
CA VAL A 244 -10.89 30.45 16.54
C VAL A 244 -10.35 29.57 17.66
N PRO A 245 -11.20 28.85 18.39
CA PRO A 245 -10.75 27.96 19.45
C PRO A 245 -9.94 26.79 18.86
N PRO A 246 -8.85 26.36 19.52
CA PRO A 246 -8.08 25.20 19.09
C PRO A 246 -8.96 23.94 19.11
N MET A 247 -8.88 23.14 18.05
CA MET A 247 -9.66 21.92 17.92
C MET A 247 -8.83 20.83 17.24
N SER A 248 -8.89 19.63 17.77
CA SER A 248 -8.31 18.46 17.14
C SER A 248 -9.19 17.99 15.98
N LEU A 249 -8.57 17.71 14.83
CA LEU A 249 -9.22 17.13 13.66
C LEU A 249 -8.89 15.63 13.50
N HIS A 250 -8.13 15.06 14.42
CA HIS A 250 -7.84 13.63 14.42
C HIS A 250 -9.11 12.83 14.75
N MET A 251 -9.24 11.63 14.18
CA MET A 251 -10.48 10.84 14.26
C MET A 251 -10.19 9.38 14.57
N VAL A 252 -11.19 8.73 15.17
CA VAL A 252 -11.24 7.29 15.38
C VAL A 252 -12.36 6.72 14.52
N PHE A 253 -12.05 5.79 13.65
CA PHE A 253 -13.01 5.06 12.81
C PHE A 253 -13.22 3.66 13.41
N LEU A 254 -14.46 3.39 13.82
CA LEU A 254 -14.85 2.16 14.51
C LEU A 254 -15.77 1.31 13.64
N GLY A 255 -15.55 0.02 13.56
CA GLY A 255 -16.43 -0.90 12.85
C GLY A 255 -15.71 -2.13 12.30
N ASN A 256 -16.49 -3.08 11.80
CA ASN A 256 -16.01 -4.33 11.23
C ASN A 256 -15.27 -4.14 9.90
N PRO A 257 -14.52 -5.14 9.41
CA PRO A 257 -13.86 -5.09 8.11
C PRO A 257 -14.86 -4.85 6.97
N GLY A 258 -14.41 -4.25 5.88
CA GLY A 258 -15.25 -4.05 4.69
C GLY A 258 -16.39 -3.03 4.84
N THR A 259 -16.50 -2.30 5.95
CA THR A 259 -17.54 -1.28 6.17
C THR A 259 -17.23 0.07 5.51
N GLY A 260 -16.12 0.20 4.78
CA GLY A 260 -15.81 1.41 4.01
C GLY A 260 -14.94 2.45 4.73
N LYS A 261 -14.30 2.12 5.87
CA LYS A 261 -13.45 3.04 6.66
C LYS A 261 -12.37 3.72 5.81
N THR A 262 -11.57 2.97 5.07
CA THR A 262 -10.49 3.51 4.22
C THR A 262 -11.05 4.36 3.07
N THR A 263 -12.16 3.95 2.47
CA THR A 263 -12.83 4.73 1.40
C THR A 263 -13.27 6.09 1.89
N VAL A 264 -13.94 6.14 3.04
CA VAL A 264 -14.37 7.41 3.66
C VAL A 264 -13.17 8.24 4.11
N ALA A 265 -12.10 7.63 4.66
CA ALA A 265 -10.88 8.36 5.02
C ALA A 265 -10.25 9.07 3.82
N ARG A 266 -10.25 8.43 2.65
CA ARG A 266 -9.74 9.01 1.39
C ARG A 266 -10.59 10.20 0.93
N LEU A 267 -11.92 10.08 0.98
CA LEU A 267 -12.83 11.18 0.65
C LEU A 267 -12.66 12.36 1.63
N VAL A 268 -12.58 12.08 2.93
CA VAL A 268 -12.34 13.09 3.97
C VAL A 268 -11.01 13.82 3.74
N SER A 269 -9.95 13.10 3.37
CA SER A 269 -8.64 13.69 3.06
C SER A 269 -8.74 14.68 1.88
N GLY A 270 -9.41 14.29 0.80
CA GLY A 270 -9.69 15.17 -0.35
C GLY A 270 -10.55 16.37 0.01
N LEU A 271 -11.60 16.16 0.82
CA LEU A 271 -12.49 17.24 1.28
C LEU A 271 -11.75 18.27 2.15
N TYR A 272 -10.84 17.85 3.03
CA TYR A 272 -9.99 18.78 3.79
C TYR A 272 -9.07 19.61 2.89
N ALA A 273 -8.52 19.01 1.83
CA ALA A 273 -7.73 19.74 0.86
C ALA A 273 -8.57 20.73 0.03
N ALA A 274 -9.76 20.30 -0.41
CA ALA A 274 -10.70 21.15 -1.15
C ALA A 274 -11.09 22.40 -0.36
N ILE A 275 -11.32 22.25 0.96
CA ILE A 275 -11.59 23.39 1.86
C ILE A 275 -10.29 24.18 2.15
N GLY A 276 -9.12 23.59 1.93
CA GLY A 276 -7.82 24.20 2.18
C GLY A 276 -7.39 24.15 3.66
N VAL A 277 -7.77 23.11 4.38
CA VAL A 277 -7.26 22.75 5.70
C VAL A 277 -5.94 21.99 5.57
N LEU A 278 -5.88 21.08 4.61
CA LEU A 278 -4.67 20.38 4.23
C LEU A 278 -4.13 20.94 2.92
N ARG A 279 -2.83 20.97 2.77
CA ARG A 279 -2.18 21.54 1.57
C ARG A 279 -2.30 20.61 0.36
N LYS A 280 -2.17 19.30 0.55
CA LYS A 280 -2.11 18.29 -0.53
C LYS A 280 -3.33 17.37 -0.54
N GLY A 281 -3.79 16.89 0.62
CA GLY A 281 -4.94 16.01 0.75
C GLY A 281 -4.69 14.55 0.34
N GLN A 282 -3.43 14.10 0.33
CA GLN A 282 -3.11 12.69 0.13
C GLN A 282 -3.49 11.86 1.37
N LEU A 283 -3.86 10.61 1.14
CA LEU A 283 -4.02 9.60 2.19
C LEU A 283 -2.79 8.69 2.21
N VAL A 284 -2.10 8.62 3.34
CA VAL A 284 -1.05 7.62 3.59
C VAL A 284 -1.65 6.55 4.49
N GLU A 285 -1.84 5.36 3.94
CA GLU A 285 -2.43 4.22 4.62
C GLU A 285 -1.32 3.30 5.13
N VAL A 286 -1.38 2.95 6.41
CA VAL A 286 -0.42 2.05 7.06
C VAL A 286 -1.11 1.21 8.12
N ASP A 287 -0.49 0.08 8.44
CA ASP A 287 -0.77 -0.76 9.59
C ASP A 287 0.39 -0.72 10.60
N ARG A 288 0.35 -1.61 11.61
CA ARG A 288 1.45 -1.79 12.56
C ARG A 288 2.78 -2.07 11.85
N SER A 289 2.78 -2.90 10.81
CA SER A 289 4.00 -3.31 10.12
C SER A 289 4.69 -2.14 9.42
N GLY A 290 3.91 -1.16 8.94
CA GLY A 290 4.40 0.08 8.36
C GLY A 290 5.03 1.05 9.37
N LEU A 291 4.68 0.98 10.66
CA LEU A 291 5.15 1.90 11.71
C LEU A 291 6.23 1.31 12.59
N VAL A 292 6.08 0.04 12.99
CA VAL A 292 6.95 -0.61 13.96
C VAL A 292 8.10 -1.32 13.25
N ALA A 293 9.31 -1.19 13.78
CA ALA A 293 10.48 -1.91 13.33
C ALA A 293 10.80 -3.08 14.27
N GLY A 294 11.63 -4.01 13.79
CA GLY A 294 12.03 -5.21 14.56
C GLY A 294 13.14 -4.99 15.58
N TYR A 295 13.71 -3.78 15.67
CA TYR A 295 14.89 -3.51 16.51
C TYR A 295 14.77 -2.21 17.28
N VAL A 296 15.46 -2.15 18.44
CA VAL A 296 15.50 -0.98 19.33
C VAL A 296 15.95 0.27 18.57
N GLY A 297 15.24 1.39 18.73
CA GLY A 297 15.59 2.70 18.18
C GLY A 297 15.26 2.91 16.70
N GLN A 298 14.72 1.93 16.01
CA GLN A 298 14.35 2.04 14.60
C GLN A 298 12.88 2.40 14.39
N THR A 299 12.03 2.10 15.34
CA THR A 299 10.59 2.37 15.24
C THR A 299 10.29 3.86 15.16
N ALA A 300 10.95 4.70 15.97
CA ALA A 300 10.77 6.14 15.88
C ALA A 300 11.16 6.70 14.50
N ILE A 301 12.27 6.22 13.91
CA ILE A 301 12.75 6.65 12.58
C ILE A 301 11.72 6.26 11.52
N LYS A 302 11.31 4.99 11.49
CA LYS A 302 10.33 4.47 10.54
C LYS A 302 8.98 5.21 10.65
N THR A 303 8.50 5.42 11.87
CA THR A 303 7.28 6.18 12.12
C THR A 303 7.41 7.63 11.62
N GLN A 304 8.56 8.30 11.84
CA GLN A 304 8.82 9.65 11.35
C GLN A 304 8.85 9.73 9.82
N GLU A 305 9.36 8.71 9.12
CA GLU A 305 9.35 8.65 7.66
C GLU A 305 7.92 8.59 7.12
N VAL A 306 7.07 7.76 7.73
CA VAL A 306 5.64 7.67 7.38
C VAL A 306 4.93 9.00 7.66
N ILE A 307 5.21 9.63 8.80
CA ILE A 307 4.66 10.96 9.13
C ILE A 307 5.06 11.98 8.08
N LYS A 308 6.34 12.02 7.67
CA LYS A 308 6.82 12.95 6.61
C LYS A 308 6.06 12.75 5.30
N LYS A 309 5.78 11.52 4.90
CA LYS A 309 4.96 11.21 3.70
C LYS A 309 3.52 11.71 3.85
N ALA A 310 2.99 11.72 5.06
CA ALA A 310 1.62 12.13 5.35
C ALA A 310 1.45 13.66 5.56
N LEU A 311 2.55 14.43 5.70
CA LEU A 311 2.47 15.87 5.88
C LEU A 311 1.78 16.56 4.70
N GLY A 312 0.84 17.43 4.99
CA GLY A 312 -0.06 18.06 4.03
C GLY A 312 -1.31 17.22 3.73
N GLY A 313 -1.47 16.07 4.37
CA GLY A 313 -2.55 15.11 4.14
C GLY A 313 -3.01 14.37 5.39
N VAL A 314 -3.53 13.18 5.20
CA VAL A 314 -4.06 12.31 6.25
C VAL A 314 -3.18 11.06 6.38
N LEU A 315 -2.79 10.75 7.61
CA LEU A 315 -2.21 9.47 7.99
C LEU A 315 -3.35 8.57 8.51
N PHE A 316 -3.63 7.50 7.79
CA PHE A 316 -4.62 6.49 8.16
C PHE A 316 -3.90 5.25 8.70
N ILE A 317 -4.21 4.88 9.94
CA ILE A 317 -3.60 3.72 10.61
C ILE A 317 -4.69 2.68 10.80
N ASP A 318 -4.65 1.61 10.00
CA ASP A 318 -5.60 0.51 10.16
C ASP A 318 -5.16 -0.43 11.29
N GLU A 319 -6.14 -1.04 11.93
CA GLU A 319 -5.95 -1.92 13.09
C GLU A 319 -5.00 -1.31 14.15
N ALA A 320 -5.15 -0.01 14.43
CA ALA A 320 -4.22 0.75 15.27
C ALA A 320 -4.06 0.18 16.70
N TYR A 321 -5.04 -0.57 17.20
CA TYR A 321 -4.95 -1.30 18.46
C TYR A 321 -3.78 -2.29 18.49
N SER A 322 -3.34 -2.77 17.35
CA SER A 322 -2.18 -3.66 17.25
C SER A 322 -0.89 -3.00 17.75
N LEU A 323 -0.79 -1.67 17.75
CA LEU A 323 0.35 -0.91 18.30
C LEU A 323 0.47 -1.04 19.83
N SER A 324 -0.61 -1.36 20.53
CA SER A 324 -0.62 -1.54 21.99
C SER A 324 -0.72 -3.00 22.43
N SER A 325 -0.75 -3.96 21.50
CA SER A 325 -1.03 -5.38 21.79
C SER A 325 0.18 -6.18 22.28
N GLY A 326 1.37 -5.60 22.29
CA GLY A 326 2.62 -6.26 22.68
C GLY A 326 2.93 -6.15 24.19
N GLY A 327 3.88 -6.99 24.64
CA GLY A 327 4.38 -6.99 26.01
C GLY A 327 5.29 -5.78 26.35
N GLU A 328 5.95 -5.83 27.53
CA GLU A 328 6.81 -4.73 28.03
C GLU A 328 7.98 -4.33 27.09
N ASN A 329 8.39 -5.21 26.20
CA ASN A 329 9.45 -4.97 25.21
C ASN A 329 8.90 -4.65 23.80
N ASP A 330 7.63 -4.26 23.68
CA ASP A 330 7.02 -3.96 22.40
C ASP A 330 7.34 -2.54 21.91
N PHE A 331 7.88 -2.46 20.72
CA PHE A 331 8.23 -1.18 20.07
C PHE A 331 7.01 -0.38 19.59
N GLY A 332 5.80 -0.90 19.66
CA GLY A 332 4.59 -0.16 19.34
C GLY A 332 4.38 1.08 20.20
N ARG A 333 4.82 1.05 21.47
CA ARG A 333 4.79 2.22 22.35
C ARG A 333 5.65 3.38 21.83
N GLU A 334 6.84 3.08 21.27
CA GLU A 334 7.73 4.08 20.67
C GLU A 334 7.07 4.72 19.42
N ALA A 335 6.33 3.94 18.62
CA ALA A 335 5.53 4.45 17.51
C ALA A 335 4.42 5.40 17.99
N ILE A 336 3.67 5.01 19.03
CA ILE A 336 2.61 5.84 19.63
C ILE A 336 3.18 7.17 20.13
N GLU A 337 4.28 7.16 20.87
CA GLU A 337 4.92 8.39 21.39
C GLU A 337 5.39 9.30 20.26
N THR A 338 5.96 8.73 19.19
CA THR A 338 6.38 9.47 18.01
C THR A 338 5.19 10.09 17.27
N LEU A 339 4.08 9.35 17.13
CA LEU A 339 2.83 9.85 16.54
C LEU A 339 2.24 10.99 17.38
N LEU A 340 2.14 10.82 18.69
CA LEU A 340 1.60 11.85 19.60
C LEU A 340 2.38 13.15 19.51
N LYS A 341 3.70 13.06 19.41
CA LYS A 341 4.56 14.23 19.20
C LYS A 341 4.28 14.90 17.87
N ALA A 342 4.20 14.12 16.79
CA ALA A 342 3.94 14.66 15.46
C ALA A 342 2.56 15.30 15.33
N MET A 343 1.53 14.75 15.98
CA MET A 343 0.17 15.31 16.03
C MET A 343 0.16 16.70 16.70
N GLU A 344 1.08 16.97 17.62
CA GLU A 344 1.23 18.29 18.24
C GLU A 344 2.06 19.23 17.39
N ASP A 345 3.22 18.75 16.92
CA ASP A 345 4.18 19.55 16.15
C ASP A 345 3.63 19.97 14.77
N HIS A 346 2.75 19.16 14.17
CA HIS A 346 2.18 19.34 12.81
C HIS A 346 0.66 19.44 12.81
N ARG A 347 0.02 19.87 13.88
CA ARG A 347 -1.44 19.91 14.07
C ARG A 347 -2.21 20.65 12.97
N ASP A 348 -1.57 21.58 12.27
CA ASP A 348 -2.17 22.39 11.21
C ASP A 348 -1.95 21.79 9.80
N ASP A 349 -1.14 20.73 9.67
CA ASP A 349 -0.76 20.15 8.37
C ASP A 349 -0.79 18.62 8.36
N LEU A 350 -1.17 17.98 9.47
CA LEU A 350 -1.29 16.53 9.58
C LEU A 350 -2.57 16.16 10.31
N ILE A 351 -3.39 15.33 9.69
CA ILE A 351 -4.54 14.70 10.35
C ILE A 351 -4.25 13.21 10.48
N VAL A 352 -4.45 12.66 11.66
CA VAL A 352 -4.32 11.22 11.91
C VAL A 352 -5.71 10.62 12.09
N ILE A 353 -6.00 9.57 11.35
CA ILE A 353 -7.19 8.74 11.49
C ILE A 353 -6.74 7.36 11.92
N VAL A 354 -7.20 6.89 13.07
CA VAL A 354 -6.96 5.53 13.54
C VAL A 354 -8.21 4.70 13.35
N ALA A 355 -8.09 3.48 12.84
CA ALA A 355 -9.22 2.63 12.53
C ALA A 355 -9.06 1.23 13.15
N GLY A 356 -10.19 0.57 13.41
CA GLY A 356 -10.21 -0.81 13.88
C GLY A 356 -11.55 -1.24 14.48
N TYR A 357 -11.57 -2.42 15.09
CA TYR A 357 -12.74 -2.96 15.78
C TYR A 357 -13.05 -2.16 17.06
N THR A 358 -14.33 -1.97 17.35
CA THR A 358 -14.81 -1.11 18.45
C THR A 358 -14.15 -1.45 19.79
N GLY A 359 -14.26 -2.68 20.26
CA GLY A 359 -13.72 -3.08 21.57
C GLY A 359 -12.19 -2.94 21.71
N PRO A 360 -11.39 -3.46 20.78
CA PRO A 360 -9.94 -3.26 20.78
C PRO A 360 -9.52 -1.79 20.67
N MET A 361 -10.20 -0.98 19.85
CA MET A 361 -9.89 0.45 19.71
C MET A 361 -10.20 1.25 20.97
N GLU A 362 -11.27 0.94 21.69
CA GLU A 362 -11.57 1.56 22.98
C GLU A 362 -10.43 1.31 23.98
N LYS A 363 -9.93 0.08 24.06
CA LYS A 363 -8.77 -0.26 24.91
C LYS A 363 -7.51 0.46 24.46
N PHE A 364 -7.30 0.59 23.13
CA PHE A 364 -6.15 1.30 22.56
C PHE A 364 -6.15 2.78 22.94
N ILE A 365 -7.24 3.50 22.74
CA ILE A 365 -7.35 4.91 23.07
C ILE A 365 -7.16 5.13 24.58
N ASN A 366 -7.78 4.32 25.43
CA ASN A 366 -7.69 4.40 26.90
C ASN A 366 -6.32 3.96 27.44
N SER A 367 -5.47 3.32 26.63
CA SER A 367 -4.14 2.86 27.06
C SER A 367 -3.14 4.01 27.29
N ASN A 368 -3.41 5.21 26.75
CA ASN A 368 -2.52 6.35 26.84
C ASN A 368 -3.30 7.67 26.91
N PRO A 369 -3.16 8.47 27.98
CA PRO A 369 -3.86 9.76 28.12
C PRO A 369 -3.59 10.74 26.98
N GLY A 370 -2.44 10.62 26.31
CA GLY A 370 -2.10 11.42 25.14
C GLY A 370 -2.95 11.07 23.93
N LEU A 371 -3.34 9.79 23.74
CA LEU A 371 -4.28 9.37 22.71
C LEU A 371 -5.68 9.90 23.02
N GLU A 372 -6.18 9.69 24.24
CA GLU A 372 -7.50 10.13 24.68
C GLU A 372 -7.71 11.65 24.47
N SER A 373 -6.70 12.47 24.81
CA SER A 373 -6.79 13.92 24.66
C SER A 373 -6.81 14.42 23.22
N ARG A 374 -6.26 13.67 22.27
CA ARG A 374 -6.14 14.07 20.85
C ARG A 374 -7.22 13.47 19.97
N PHE A 375 -7.69 12.26 20.27
CA PHE A 375 -8.74 11.56 19.56
C PHE A 375 -10.09 11.78 20.23
N ASN A 376 -10.76 12.87 19.91
CA ASN A 376 -12.07 13.25 20.48
C ASN A 376 -13.23 13.14 19.48
N LYS A 377 -12.97 12.64 18.26
CA LYS A 377 -13.96 12.44 17.22
C LYS A 377 -14.02 10.98 16.85
N TYR A 378 -15.19 10.39 17.06
CA TYR A 378 -15.46 8.99 16.79
C TYR A 378 -16.49 8.90 15.67
N VAL A 379 -16.20 8.11 14.65
CA VAL A 379 -17.11 7.79 13.55
C VAL A 379 -17.34 6.30 13.56
N PHE A 380 -18.60 5.90 13.72
CA PHE A 380 -18.99 4.51 13.78
C PHE A 380 -19.49 4.02 12.43
N PHE A 381 -18.93 2.96 11.94
CA PHE A 381 -19.27 2.28 10.70
C PHE A 381 -20.03 1.00 11.03
N PRO A 382 -21.37 1.01 10.96
CA PRO A 382 -22.18 -0.17 11.20
C PRO A 382 -21.97 -1.21 10.11
N ASP A 383 -22.33 -2.46 10.41
CA ASP A 383 -22.45 -3.49 9.38
C ASP A 383 -23.56 -3.12 8.40
N TYR A 384 -23.37 -3.50 7.15
CA TYR A 384 -24.38 -3.37 6.12
C TYR A 384 -25.44 -4.46 6.28
N ASP A 385 -26.70 -4.10 6.12
CA ASP A 385 -27.78 -5.06 6.05
C ASP A 385 -27.85 -5.77 4.68
N GLY A 386 -28.70 -6.79 4.57
CA GLY A 386 -28.82 -7.59 3.36
C GLY A 386 -29.21 -6.77 2.11
N GLU A 387 -30.06 -5.74 2.28
CA GLU A 387 -30.44 -4.85 1.17
C GLU A 387 -29.27 -4.00 0.70
N GLN A 388 -28.44 -3.49 1.62
CA GLN A 388 -27.27 -2.69 1.33
C GLN A 388 -26.18 -3.54 0.68
N LEU A 389 -25.94 -4.77 1.16
CA LEU A 389 -24.99 -5.70 0.55
C LEU A 389 -25.42 -6.05 -0.88
N THR A 390 -26.69 -6.33 -1.10
CA THR A 390 -27.25 -6.56 -2.44
C THR A 390 -27.07 -5.35 -3.34
N ALA A 391 -27.33 -4.14 -2.84
CA ALA A 391 -27.12 -2.92 -3.61
C ALA A 391 -25.64 -2.71 -3.98
N MET A 392 -24.70 -3.06 -3.10
CA MET A 392 -23.26 -3.04 -3.39
C MET A 392 -22.89 -4.05 -4.47
N PHE A 393 -23.47 -5.25 -4.40
CA PHE A 393 -23.25 -6.31 -5.41
C PHE A 393 -23.78 -5.89 -6.78
N ARG A 394 -25.02 -5.38 -6.87
CA ARG A 394 -25.60 -4.84 -8.11
C ARG A 394 -24.73 -3.76 -8.73
N LYS A 395 -24.31 -2.79 -7.93
CA LYS A 395 -23.43 -1.70 -8.38
C LYS A 395 -22.08 -2.21 -8.88
N ARG A 396 -21.57 -3.28 -8.26
CA ARG A 396 -20.33 -3.92 -8.70
C ARG A 396 -20.51 -4.66 -10.01
N CYS A 397 -21.62 -5.40 -10.20
CA CYS A 397 -21.97 -6.04 -11.46
C CYS A 397 -22.09 -5.01 -12.58
N GLU A 398 -22.87 -3.95 -12.39
CA GLU A 398 -23.05 -2.88 -13.36
C GLU A 398 -21.72 -2.23 -13.79
N LYS A 399 -20.90 -1.88 -12.81
CA LYS A 399 -19.58 -1.26 -13.06
C LYS A 399 -18.65 -2.14 -13.90
N ASN A 400 -18.79 -3.46 -13.80
CA ASN A 400 -17.98 -4.43 -14.53
C ASN A 400 -18.68 -5.00 -15.78
N GLY A 401 -19.86 -4.47 -16.15
CA GLY A 401 -20.57 -4.85 -17.36
C GLY A 401 -21.33 -6.17 -17.27
N TYR A 402 -21.60 -6.65 -16.05
CA TYR A 402 -22.46 -7.80 -15.80
C TYR A 402 -23.91 -7.38 -15.60
N VAL A 403 -24.84 -8.17 -16.10
CA VAL A 403 -26.29 -7.94 -16.04
C VAL A 403 -26.94 -9.14 -15.34
N LEU A 404 -27.54 -8.90 -14.17
CA LEU A 404 -28.27 -9.91 -13.43
C LEU A 404 -29.62 -10.21 -14.13
N SER A 405 -29.96 -11.50 -14.29
CA SER A 405 -31.33 -11.86 -14.61
C SER A 405 -32.27 -11.55 -13.43
N GLU A 406 -33.59 -11.49 -13.65
CA GLU A 406 -34.56 -11.26 -12.56
C GLU A 406 -34.44 -12.33 -11.47
N GLU A 407 -34.22 -13.58 -11.86
CA GLU A 407 -34.02 -14.71 -10.96
C GLU A 407 -32.68 -14.63 -10.21
N ALA A 408 -31.60 -14.23 -10.89
CA ALA A 408 -30.30 -14.05 -10.26
C ALA A 408 -30.32 -12.88 -9.27
N ASP A 409 -31.04 -11.82 -9.58
CA ASP A 409 -31.23 -10.71 -8.65
C ASP A 409 -32.00 -11.13 -7.39
N ALA A 410 -33.07 -11.94 -7.55
CA ALA A 410 -33.79 -12.51 -6.42
C ALA A 410 -32.93 -13.47 -5.58
N ALA A 411 -32.09 -14.29 -6.24
CA ALA A 411 -31.14 -15.15 -5.56
C ALA A 411 -30.08 -14.34 -4.77
N ALA A 412 -29.57 -13.25 -5.34
CA ALA A 412 -28.66 -12.35 -4.65
C ALA A 412 -29.28 -11.70 -3.40
N VAL A 413 -30.54 -11.25 -3.50
CA VAL A 413 -31.26 -10.71 -2.33
C VAL A 413 -31.37 -11.73 -1.21
N LYS A 414 -31.72 -12.99 -1.55
CA LYS A 414 -31.80 -14.07 -0.58
C LYS A 414 -30.43 -14.34 0.05
N LEU A 415 -29.41 -14.55 -0.75
CA LEU A 415 -28.04 -14.85 -0.31
C LEU A 415 -27.51 -13.78 0.66
N PHE A 416 -27.61 -12.50 0.33
CA PHE A 416 -27.11 -11.42 1.18
C PHE A 416 -27.97 -11.18 2.42
N THR A 417 -29.25 -11.54 2.39
CA THR A 417 -30.11 -11.48 3.59
C THR A 417 -29.71 -12.57 4.57
N GLU A 418 -29.55 -13.80 4.10
CA GLU A 418 -29.10 -14.95 4.92
C GLU A 418 -27.70 -14.68 5.49
N LEU A 419 -26.77 -14.21 4.66
CA LEU A 419 -25.41 -13.84 5.08
C LEU A 419 -25.41 -12.79 6.20
N TYR A 420 -26.31 -11.81 6.16
CA TYR A 420 -26.46 -10.82 7.22
C TYR A 420 -27.09 -11.40 8.48
N GLU A 421 -28.10 -12.26 8.36
CA GLU A 421 -28.79 -12.87 9.50
C GLU A 421 -27.87 -13.85 10.27
N GLU A 422 -27.01 -14.58 9.55
CA GLU A 422 -26.07 -15.56 10.11
C GLU A 422 -24.70 -14.96 10.47
N ARG A 423 -24.54 -13.63 10.37
CA ARG A 423 -23.26 -12.96 10.57
C ARG A 423 -22.65 -13.20 11.94
N SER A 424 -21.34 -13.40 11.94
CA SER A 424 -20.52 -13.44 13.15
C SER A 424 -20.01 -12.05 13.57
N ASP A 425 -19.37 -11.98 14.74
CA ASP A 425 -18.74 -10.74 15.24
C ASP A 425 -17.66 -10.16 14.28
N ASN A 426 -17.09 -10.98 13.40
CA ASN A 426 -16.07 -10.60 12.43
C ASN A 426 -16.61 -10.54 10.99
N PHE A 427 -17.85 -10.16 10.83
CA PHE A 427 -18.52 -10.06 9.54
C PHE A 427 -17.73 -9.21 8.53
N GLY A 428 -17.50 -9.74 7.32
CA GLY A 428 -16.62 -9.14 6.32
C GLY A 428 -17.26 -8.02 5.49
N ASN A 429 -18.60 -7.88 5.53
CA ASN A 429 -19.33 -6.79 4.87
C ASN A 429 -19.00 -6.69 3.36
N GLY A 430 -18.50 -5.56 2.91
CA GLY A 430 -18.11 -5.33 1.52
C GLY A 430 -16.97 -6.21 1.02
N ARG A 431 -16.18 -6.85 1.91
CA ARG A 431 -15.22 -7.89 1.52
C ARG A 431 -15.95 -9.15 1.10
N ASP A 432 -16.99 -9.55 1.82
CA ASP A 432 -17.80 -10.72 1.47
C ASP A 432 -18.52 -10.49 0.14
N VAL A 433 -19.09 -9.29 -0.07
CA VAL A 433 -19.66 -8.90 -1.39
C VAL A 433 -18.61 -9.03 -2.50
N ARG A 434 -17.37 -8.64 -2.22
CA ARG A 434 -16.29 -8.77 -3.20
C ARG A 434 -15.95 -10.23 -3.49
N ASN A 435 -15.82 -11.06 -2.46
CA ASN A 435 -15.50 -12.48 -2.60
C ASN A 435 -16.61 -13.18 -3.41
N ILE A 436 -17.87 -13.00 -3.05
CA ILE A 436 -19.02 -13.54 -3.76
C ILE A 436 -19.04 -13.08 -5.22
N PHE A 437 -18.70 -11.83 -5.50
CA PHE A 437 -18.59 -11.35 -6.87
C PHE A 437 -17.45 -12.02 -7.64
N GLU A 438 -16.31 -12.25 -7.03
CA GLU A 438 -15.18 -12.95 -7.65
C GLU A 438 -15.54 -14.42 -7.91
N ASP A 439 -16.22 -15.10 -7.00
CA ASP A 439 -16.70 -16.48 -7.16
C ASP A 439 -17.77 -16.58 -8.25
N MET A 440 -18.71 -15.64 -8.31
CA MET A 440 -19.69 -15.51 -9.39
C MET A 440 -19.01 -15.40 -10.76
N ILE A 441 -17.95 -14.60 -10.89
CA ILE A 441 -17.20 -14.48 -12.16
C ILE A 441 -16.61 -15.84 -12.57
N VAL A 442 -16.05 -16.60 -11.62
CA VAL A 442 -15.48 -17.92 -11.92
C VAL A 442 -16.57 -18.89 -12.40
N ARG A 443 -17.72 -18.94 -11.72
CA ARG A 443 -18.83 -19.82 -12.08
C ARG A 443 -19.43 -19.44 -13.44
N GLN A 444 -19.69 -18.15 -13.67
CA GLN A 444 -20.15 -17.62 -14.95
C GLN A 444 -19.15 -17.94 -16.08
N SER A 445 -17.85 -17.79 -15.85
CA SER A 445 -16.83 -18.11 -16.83
C SER A 445 -16.82 -19.60 -17.19
N ASN A 446 -16.98 -20.50 -16.22
CA ASN A 446 -17.06 -21.94 -16.45
C ASN A 446 -18.30 -22.29 -17.28
N ARG A 447 -19.46 -21.69 -16.99
CA ARG A 447 -20.69 -21.86 -17.74
C ARG A 447 -20.54 -21.40 -19.17
N VAL A 448 -20.01 -20.21 -19.39
CA VAL A 448 -19.86 -19.62 -20.73
C VAL A 448 -18.79 -20.35 -21.55
N ALA A 449 -17.71 -20.82 -20.94
CA ALA A 449 -16.66 -21.58 -21.59
C ALA A 449 -17.15 -22.95 -22.14
N ALA A 450 -18.21 -23.51 -21.59
CA ALA A 450 -18.84 -24.72 -22.09
C ALA A 450 -19.72 -24.51 -23.35
N MET A 451 -19.97 -23.25 -23.73
CA MET A 451 -20.77 -22.92 -24.94
C MET A 451 -19.89 -22.93 -26.21
N GLU A 452 -20.36 -23.47 -27.31
CA GLU A 452 -19.60 -23.50 -28.56
C GLU A 452 -19.39 -22.10 -29.19
N SER A 453 -20.35 -21.17 -29.00
CA SER A 453 -20.29 -19.81 -29.56
C SER A 453 -21.09 -18.84 -28.67
N PRO A 454 -20.54 -18.38 -27.56
CA PRO A 454 -21.23 -17.47 -26.65
C PRO A 454 -21.49 -16.10 -27.31
N SER A 455 -22.67 -15.58 -27.15
CA SER A 455 -23.07 -14.24 -27.60
C SER A 455 -22.53 -13.18 -26.64
N LYS A 456 -22.64 -11.91 -27.01
CA LYS A 456 -22.30 -10.79 -26.10
C LYS A 456 -23.23 -10.79 -24.88
N GLU A 457 -24.50 -11.13 -25.09
CA GLU A 457 -25.49 -11.23 -24.02
C GLU A 457 -25.10 -12.34 -23.01
N ASP A 458 -24.66 -13.52 -23.51
CA ASP A 458 -24.19 -14.63 -22.66
C ASP A 458 -22.96 -14.25 -21.83
N LEU A 459 -22.04 -13.45 -22.39
CA LEU A 459 -20.85 -12.94 -21.67
C LEU A 459 -21.20 -11.93 -20.58
N MET A 460 -22.32 -11.22 -20.70
CA MET A 460 -22.77 -10.23 -19.73
C MET A 460 -23.73 -10.81 -18.68
N ALA A 461 -24.50 -11.85 -19.03
CA ALA A 461 -25.56 -12.38 -18.19
C ALA A 461 -25.03 -13.13 -16.98
N VAL A 462 -25.61 -12.83 -15.82
CA VAL A 462 -25.47 -13.58 -14.57
C VAL A 462 -26.78 -14.31 -14.32
N LEU A 463 -26.69 -15.61 -14.10
CA LEU A 463 -27.81 -16.50 -13.81
C LEU A 463 -27.77 -16.96 -12.34
N PRO A 464 -28.88 -17.49 -11.77
CA PRO A 464 -28.89 -17.99 -10.39
C PRO A 464 -27.78 -19.01 -10.09
N ALA A 465 -27.54 -19.95 -11.01
CA ALA A 465 -26.49 -20.95 -10.88
C ALA A 465 -25.06 -20.37 -10.78
N ASP A 466 -24.85 -19.11 -11.18
CA ASP A 466 -23.57 -18.42 -11.01
C ASP A 466 -23.37 -17.91 -9.56
N LEU A 467 -24.45 -17.91 -8.73
CA LEU A 467 -24.45 -17.46 -7.33
C LEU A 467 -24.53 -18.62 -6.33
N GLU A 468 -25.02 -19.78 -6.76
CA GLU A 468 -25.20 -20.97 -5.92
C GLU A 468 -23.87 -21.73 -5.74
N ASP A 469 -23.65 -22.28 -4.55
CA ASP A 469 -22.44 -23.09 -4.31
C ASP A 469 -22.72 -24.56 -4.72
N PRO A 470 -21.98 -25.13 -5.69
CA PRO A 470 -22.24 -26.49 -6.14
C PRO A 470 -22.06 -27.56 -5.03
N GLU A 471 -21.31 -27.25 -3.97
CA GLU A 471 -21.17 -28.17 -2.83
C GLU A 471 -22.41 -28.19 -1.93
N GLU A 472 -23.23 -27.13 -1.92
CA GLU A 472 -24.49 -27.08 -1.16
C GLU A 472 -25.63 -27.83 -1.91
N GLU A 473 -25.65 -27.82 -3.25
CA GLU A 473 -26.61 -28.61 -4.04
C GLU A 473 -26.41 -30.10 -3.87
N GLU A 474 -25.17 -30.60 -3.90
CA GLU A 474 -24.88 -32.04 -3.66
C GLU A 474 -25.26 -32.48 -2.24
N ALA A 475 -25.11 -31.59 -1.23
CA ALA A 475 -25.51 -31.87 0.15
C ALA A 475 -27.04 -31.88 0.33
N ALA A 476 -27.78 -31.03 -0.37
CA ALA A 476 -29.23 -30.97 -0.32
C ALA A 476 -29.88 -32.15 -1.05
N ASP A 477 -29.33 -32.58 -2.19
CA ASP A 477 -29.82 -33.73 -2.97
C ASP A 477 -29.55 -35.07 -2.23
N THR A 478 -28.41 -35.17 -1.55
CA THR A 478 -28.09 -36.36 -0.73
C THR A 478 -28.92 -36.43 0.56
N ALA A 479 -29.43 -35.33 1.08
CA ALA A 479 -30.31 -35.32 2.25
C ALA A 479 -31.78 -35.68 1.92
N GLN A 480 -32.22 -35.48 0.66
CA GLN A 480 -33.57 -35.87 0.21
C GLN A 480 -33.67 -37.37 -0.17
N ASP A 481 -32.54 -38.02 -0.46
CA ASP A 481 -32.51 -39.46 -0.85
C ASP A 481 -32.23 -40.41 0.37
N ALA A 482 -32.27 -39.95 1.61
CA ALA A 482 -32.16 -40.80 2.79
C ALA A 482 -33.48 -41.55 3.02
N PRO A 483 -33.53 -42.91 2.91
CA PRO A 483 -34.78 -43.67 3.08
C PRO A 483 -35.26 -43.53 4.52
N GLU A 484 -36.54 -43.16 4.69
CA GLU A 484 -37.26 -43.26 5.97
C GLU A 484 -37.05 -44.66 6.56
N SER A 485 -36.27 -44.75 7.62
CA SER A 485 -36.17 -45.98 8.39
C SER A 485 -37.49 -46.24 9.10
N GLU A 486 -38.28 -47.24 8.60
CA GLU A 486 -39.41 -47.82 9.30
C GLU A 486 -39.03 -48.21 10.73
N GLU A 487 -39.53 -47.50 11.69
CA GLU A 487 -39.64 -48.02 13.08
C GLU A 487 -40.58 -49.24 13.07
N LYS A 488 -40.00 -50.44 13.08
CA LYS A 488 -40.73 -51.60 13.51
C LYS A 488 -40.67 -51.71 15.03
N SER A 489 -41.84 -51.46 15.61
CA SER A 489 -42.18 -51.86 16.98
C SER A 489 -41.99 -53.38 17.21
N GLU A 490 -41.22 -53.76 18.25
CA GLU A 490 -41.50 -54.85 19.15
C GLU A 490 -41.01 -54.52 20.59
#